data_38733ddd4b223b6af0c6e4943accd27e
#
_entry.id   38733ddd4b223b6af0c6e4943accd27e
#
_cell.length_a   1.000
_cell.length_b   1.000
_cell.length_c   1.000
_cell.angle_alpha   90.00
_cell.angle_beta   90.00
_cell.angle_gamma   90.00
#
_symmetry.space_group_name_H-M   'P 1'
#
loop_
_entity.id
_entity.type
_entity.pdbx_description
1 polymer ?
#
loop_
_entity_poly.entity_id
_entity_poly.type
_entity_poly.pdbx_seq_one_letter_code
_entity_poly.pdbx_strand_id
1 'polypeptide(L)'
;MSETVAEILLSPRTQCIMNLTLHEKRLRFKCQQCAVFCCKLGGPRLSEKDVERIRQVGHRVEEFVDGNRLKNKEDGSCIFLNFNQQKEVYECAIYDFRPALCRLYPFSLEKRGSNSFVLKLIPCCNGLNSPDGELVKEKFIINHLFDSALEVFEAT
;
A
#
# COMPACT_ATOMS: atom_id res chain seq x y z
N MET A 1 8.71 -11.45 10.75
CA MET A 1 7.76 -12.44 10.20
C MET A 1 6.38 -11.81 10.11
N SER A 2 5.74 -11.85 8.95
CA SER A 2 4.44 -11.23 8.76
C SER A 2 3.32 -12.21 9.04
N GLU A 3 2.28 -11.75 9.71
CA GLU A 3 1.10 -12.57 10.00
C GLU A 3 0.10 -12.48 8.84
N THR A 4 -0.57 -13.58 8.55
CA THR A 4 -1.65 -13.61 7.57
C THR A 4 -2.89 -12.95 8.17
N VAL A 5 -3.40 -11.91 7.50
CA VAL A 5 -4.60 -11.19 7.91
C VAL A 5 -5.83 -11.81 7.24
N ALA A 6 -5.74 -12.08 5.95
CA ALA A 6 -6.86 -12.60 5.19
C ALA A 6 -6.38 -13.40 3.98
N GLU A 7 -7.22 -14.33 3.53
CA GLU A 7 -7.04 -15.06 2.28
C GLU A 7 -8.16 -14.67 1.33
N ILE A 8 -7.81 -14.41 0.07
CA ILE A 8 -8.77 -13.96 -0.94
C ILE A 8 -8.70 -14.86 -2.16
N LEU A 9 -9.86 -15.35 -2.59
CA LEU A 9 -10.05 -16.10 -3.82
C LEU A 9 -10.88 -15.26 -4.78
N LEU A 10 -10.37 -15.09 -6.00
CA LEU A 10 -11.01 -14.29 -7.04
C LEU A 10 -11.73 -15.18 -8.05
N SER A 11 -12.79 -14.64 -8.65
CA SER A 11 -13.40 -15.26 -9.81
C SER A 11 -12.44 -15.18 -11.01
N PRO A 12 -12.16 -16.31 -11.70
CA PRO A 12 -11.24 -16.30 -12.84
C PRO A 12 -11.69 -15.39 -14.00
N ARG A 13 -12.97 -15.15 -14.13
CA ARG A 13 -13.52 -14.37 -15.24
C ARG A 13 -13.63 -12.89 -14.95
N THR A 14 -14.09 -12.54 -13.73
CA THR A 14 -14.42 -11.17 -13.38
C THR A 14 -13.45 -10.53 -12.43
N GLN A 15 -12.58 -11.34 -11.82
CA GLN A 15 -11.66 -10.91 -10.76
C GLN A 15 -12.37 -10.28 -9.56
N CYS A 16 -13.64 -10.59 -9.39
CA CYS A 16 -14.38 -10.24 -8.18
C CYS A 16 -14.07 -11.24 -7.07
N ILE A 17 -14.24 -10.82 -5.83
CA ILE A 17 -14.02 -11.70 -4.69
C ILE A 17 -15.07 -12.82 -4.70
N MET A 18 -14.60 -14.07 -4.79
CA MET A 18 -15.44 -15.25 -4.61
C MET A 18 -15.50 -15.66 -3.15
N ASN A 19 -14.39 -15.56 -2.45
CA ASN A 19 -14.31 -15.91 -1.04
C ASN A 19 -13.25 -15.06 -0.35
N LEU A 20 -13.54 -14.65 0.86
CA LEU A 20 -12.62 -13.93 1.72
C LEU A 20 -12.67 -14.56 3.11
N THR A 21 -11.52 -15.04 3.57
CA THR A 21 -11.40 -15.68 4.89
C THR A 21 -10.50 -14.80 5.76
N LEU A 22 -11.04 -14.30 6.87
CA LEU A 22 -10.28 -13.51 7.83
C LEU A 22 -9.55 -14.44 8.79
N HIS A 23 -8.25 -14.18 9.00
CA HIS A 23 -7.45 -14.85 10.00
C HIS A 23 -7.28 -13.99 11.26
N GLU A 24 -7.12 -12.67 11.07
CA GLU A 24 -7.01 -11.73 12.18
C GLU A 24 -8.32 -10.95 12.31
N LYS A 25 -8.97 -11.06 13.48
CA LYS A 25 -10.32 -10.51 13.67
C LYS A 25 -10.38 -9.31 14.63
N ARG A 26 -9.25 -8.95 15.26
CA ARG A 26 -9.20 -7.86 16.25
C ARG A 26 -8.33 -6.70 15.83
N LEU A 27 -7.74 -6.77 14.67
CA LEU A 27 -6.83 -5.74 14.19
C LEU A 27 -7.58 -4.45 13.88
N ARG A 28 -7.09 -3.32 14.40
CA ARG A 28 -7.57 -2.00 14.06
C ARG A 28 -6.49 -1.25 13.30
N PHE A 29 -6.90 -0.39 12.40
CA PHE A 29 -5.97 0.40 11.62
C PHE A 29 -6.55 1.75 11.25
N LYS A 30 -5.70 2.79 11.33
CA LYS A 30 -5.98 4.13 10.80
C LYS A 30 -4.66 4.73 10.34
N CYS A 31 -4.57 5.09 9.07
CA CYS A 31 -3.36 5.71 8.54
C CYS A 31 -3.12 7.05 9.23
N GLN A 32 -1.97 7.22 9.86
CA GLN A 32 -1.60 8.45 10.56
C GLN A 32 -0.93 9.46 9.61
N GLN A 33 -0.74 9.11 8.34
CA GLN A 33 -0.06 9.93 7.34
C GLN A 33 1.32 10.40 7.81
N CYS A 34 1.99 9.59 8.62
CA CYS A 34 3.29 9.96 9.19
C CYS A 34 4.45 9.74 8.22
N ALA A 35 4.26 8.94 7.17
CA ALA A 35 5.24 8.63 6.14
C ALA A 35 6.58 8.10 6.68
N VAL A 36 6.62 7.61 7.91
CA VAL A 36 7.87 7.20 8.56
C VAL A 36 8.36 5.88 7.98
N PHE A 37 7.53 4.83 8.03
CA PHE A 37 7.97 3.52 7.58
C PHE A 37 7.68 3.26 6.10
N CYS A 38 6.64 3.84 5.55
CA CYS A 38 6.26 3.59 4.16
C CYS A 38 7.09 4.41 3.15
N CYS A 39 7.74 5.50 3.57
CA CYS A 39 8.54 6.35 2.68
C CYS A 39 10.01 6.42 3.08
N LYS A 40 10.34 6.35 4.38
CA LYS A 40 11.71 6.51 4.85
C LYS A 40 12.64 5.39 4.41
N LEU A 41 12.11 4.20 4.19
CA LEU A 41 12.87 3.04 3.75
C LEU A 41 13.04 2.95 2.23
N GLY A 42 12.58 3.96 1.50
CA GLY A 42 12.70 4.04 0.06
C GLY A 42 11.38 3.83 -0.65
N GLY A 43 11.37 4.14 -1.96
CA GLY A 43 10.19 4.00 -2.78
C GLY A 43 9.94 2.55 -3.20
N PRO A 44 8.67 2.19 -3.41
CA PRO A 44 8.31 0.84 -3.81
C PRO A 44 8.49 0.61 -5.31
N ARG A 45 8.30 -0.64 -5.73
CA ARG A 45 8.15 -0.98 -7.14
C ARG A 45 6.86 -0.34 -7.67
N LEU A 46 6.89 0.02 -8.96
CA LEU A 46 5.79 0.68 -9.64
C LEU A 46 5.19 -0.23 -10.70
N SER A 47 3.86 -0.25 -10.80
CA SER A 47 3.15 -0.78 -11.95
C SER A 47 2.99 0.32 -13.00
N GLU A 48 2.56 -0.05 -14.20
CA GLU A 48 2.24 0.92 -15.24
C GLU A 48 1.12 1.87 -14.80
N LYS A 49 0.14 1.35 -14.06
CA LYS A 49 -0.95 2.16 -13.52
C LYS A 49 -0.45 3.18 -12.50
N ASP A 50 0.52 2.81 -11.68
CA ASP A 50 1.15 3.73 -10.72
C ASP A 50 1.83 4.88 -11.45
N VAL A 51 2.62 4.58 -12.46
CA VAL A 51 3.34 5.58 -13.26
C VAL A 51 2.36 6.56 -13.89
N GLU A 52 1.30 6.05 -14.51
CA GLU A 52 0.31 6.89 -15.16
C GLU A 52 -0.44 7.76 -14.16
N ARG A 53 -0.77 7.23 -13.00
CA ARG A 53 -1.45 7.99 -11.95
C ARG A 53 -0.62 9.17 -11.48
N ILE A 54 0.68 8.97 -11.30
CA ILE A 54 1.60 10.04 -10.88
C ILE A 54 1.82 11.05 -12.01
N ARG A 55 1.92 10.58 -13.25
CA ARG A 55 2.03 11.48 -14.41
C ARG A 55 0.85 12.42 -14.53
N GLN A 56 -0.36 11.92 -14.30
CA GLN A 56 -1.58 12.70 -14.45
C GLN A 56 -1.67 13.90 -13.50
N VAL A 57 -0.94 13.85 -12.39
CA VAL A 57 -0.92 14.99 -11.45
C VAL A 57 0.25 15.93 -11.69
N GLY A 58 0.97 15.79 -12.82
CA GLY A 58 1.92 16.77 -13.28
C GLY A 58 3.39 16.41 -13.14
N HIS A 59 3.71 15.21 -12.69
CA HIS A 59 5.10 14.77 -12.56
C HIS A 59 5.58 14.10 -13.84
N ARG A 60 6.82 14.37 -14.23
CA ARG A 60 7.43 13.72 -15.39
C ARG A 60 8.08 12.42 -14.96
N VAL A 61 8.02 11.42 -15.83
CA VAL A 61 8.55 10.07 -15.55
C VAL A 61 10.01 10.11 -15.11
N GLU A 62 10.83 10.95 -15.77
CA GLU A 62 12.26 11.08 -15.45
C GLU A 62 12.52 11.59 -14.03
N GLU A 63 11.54 12.26 -13.43
CA GLU A 63 11.69 12.83 -12.10
C GLU A 63 11.51 11.81 -11.00
N PHE A 64 10.71 10.75 -11.25
CA PHE A 64 10.31 9.86 -10.17
C PHE A 64 10.56 8.37 -10.42
N VAL A 65 10.90 7.96 -11.65
CA VAL A 65 11.10 6.54 -11.97
C VAL A 65 12.58 6.22 -12.10
N ASP A 66 13.00 5.15 -11.43
CA ASP A 66 14.32 4.55 -11.54
C ASP A 66 14.13 3.05 -11.82
N GLY A 67 14.28 2.64 -13.08
CA GLY A 67 13.97 1.28 -13.49
C GLY A 67 12.48 0.99 -13.31
N ASN A 68 12.16 0.06 -12.42
CA ASN A 68 10.77 -0.28 -12.08
C ASN A 68 10.35 0.19 -10.69
N ARG A 69 11.07 1.15 -10.10
CA ARG A 69 10.83 1.64 -8.74
C ARG A 69 10.75 3.15 -8.72
N LEU A 70 10.18 3.70 -7.66
CA LEU A 70 10.32 5.13 -7.37
C LEU A 70 11.78 5.43 -7.06
N LYS A 71 12.22 6.61 -7.50
CA LYS A 71 13.55 7.10 -7.15
C LYS A 71 13.67 7.31 -5.66
N ASN A 72 14.88 7.13 -5.15
CA ASN A 72 15.23 7.45 -3.79
C ASN A 72 16.11 8.70 -3.75
N LYS A 73 16.03 9.43 -2.65
CA LYS A 73 16.97 10.50 -2.34
C LYS A 73 18.32 9.90 -1.96
N GLU A 74 19.32 10.75 -1.81
CA GLU A 74 20.67 10.30 -1.42
C GLU A 74 20.69 9.55 -0.10
N ASP A 75 19.80 9.90 0.83
CA ASP A 75 19.69 9.23 2.12
C ASP A 75 18.92 7.91 2.08
N GLY A 76 18.48 7.49 0.89
CA GLY A 76 17.72 6.25 0.69
C GLY A 76 16.22 6.37 0.89
N SER A 77 15.71 7.53 1.26
CA SER A 77 14.27 7.73 1.39
C SER A 77 13.61 7.99 0.03
N CYS A 78 12.29 7.81 -0.02
CA CYS A 78 11.50 8.03 -1.23
C CYS A 78 11.63 9.49 -1.72
N ILE A 79 11.70 9.68 -3.05
CA ILE A 79 11.83 11.01 -3.65
C ILE A 79 10.67 11.94 -3.26
N PHE A 80 9.50 11.41 -2.95
CA PHE A 80 8.31 12.18 -2.57
C PHE A 80 8.17 12.41 -1.07
N LEU A 81 9.12 11.95 -0.26
CA LEU A 81 9.09 12.20 1.17
C LEU A 81 9.59 13.61 1.45
N ASN A 82 8.75 14.41 2.09
CA ASN A 82 9.09 15.78 2.48
C ASN A 82 8.92 15.97 3.98
N PHE A 83 9.76 16.82 4.56
CA PHE A 83 9.61 17.22 5.96
C PHE A 83 8.84 18.54 6.02
N ASN A 84 7.72 18.54 6.74
CA ASN A 84 6.95 19.75 6.99
C ASN A 84 7.48 20.43 8.25
N GLN A 85 8.20 21.53 8.09
CA GLN A 85 8.84 22.22 9.21
C GLN A 85 7.84 22.86 10.17
N GLN A 86 6.68 23.28 9.66
CA GLN A 86 5.66 23.92 10.50
C GLN A 86 5.00 22.92 11.44
N LYS A 87 4.73 21.72 10.95
CA LYS A 87 4.10 20.64 11.74
C LYS A 87 5.12 19.71 12.37
N GLU A 88 6.38 19.82 11.99
CA GLU A 88 7.47 18.94 12.44
C GLU A 88 7.20 17.47 12.16
N VAL A 89 6.61 17.15 10.99
CA VAL A 89 6.29 15.80 10.57
C VAL A 89 6.73 15.56 9.14
N TYR A 90 6.97 14.28 8.80
CA TYR A 90 7.19 13.87 7.42
C TYR A 90 5.86 13.68 6.70
N GLU A 91 5.82 14.04 5.43
CA GLU A 91 4.63 13.92 4.60
C GLU A 91 5.00 13.34 3.23
N CYS A 92 4.08 12.58 2.65
CA CYS A 92 4.20 12.14 1.26
C CYS A 92 3.62 13.20 0.34
N ALA A 93 4.45 13.72 -0.57
CA ALA A 93 4.02 14.77 -1.51
C ALA A 93 2.91 14.33 -2.46
N ILE A 94 2.78 13.01 -2.68
CA ILE A 94 1.75 12.45 -3.56
C ILE A 94 0.78 11.56 -2.80
N TYR A 95 0.47 11.91 -1.55
CA TYR A 95 -0.33 11.03 -0.68
C TYR A 95 -1.59 10.49 -1.36
N ASP A 96 -2.37 11.35 -2.02
CA ASP A 96 -3.63 10.93 -2.65
C ASP A 96 -3.42 10.13 -3.93
N PHE A 97 -2.20 10.12 -4.46
CA PHE A 97 -1.84 9.44 -5.71
C PHE A 97 -0.74 8.41 -5.50
N ARG A 98 -0.64 7.90 -4.28
CA ARG A 98 0.40 6.94 -3.91
C ARG A 98 0.33 5.68 -4.78
N PRO A 99 1.48 5.06 -5.05
CA PRO A 99 1.51 3.72 -5.65
C PRO A 99 0.67 2.72 -4.87
N ALA A 100 0.19 1.68 -5.55
CA ALA A 100 -0.66 0.68 -4.92
C ALA A 100 0.01 0.02 -3.71
N LEU A 101 1.32 -0.25 -3.77
CA LEU A 101 2.05 -0.82 -2.63
C LEU A 101 2.05 0.12 -1.43
N CYS A 102 2.16 1.43 -1.64
CA CYS A 102 2.08 2.41 -0.56
C CYS A 102 0.68 2.49 0.05
N ARG A 103 -0.34 2.42 -0.79
CA ARG A 103 -1.74 2.43 -0.32
C ARG A 103 -2.11 1.16 0.42
N LEU A 104 -1.46 0.05 0.07
CA LEU A 104 -1.68 -1.23 0.73
C LEU A 104 -0.96 -1.31 2.08
N TYR A 105 0.18 -0.61 2.23
CA TYR A 105 0.96 -0.65 3.48
C TYR A 105 0.10 -0.23 4.67
N PRO A 106 0.11 -0.89 5.84
CA PRO A 106 1.09 -1.89 6.30
C PRO A 106 0.74 -3.34 5.94
N PHE A 107 -0.12 -3.53 4.96
CA PHE A 107 -0.43 -4.87 4.48
C PHE A 107 0.43 -5.16 3.27
N SER A 108 0.85 -6.41 3.13
CA SER A 108 1.57 -6.88 1.95
C SER A 108 0.77 -8.00 1.31
N LEU A 109 1.03 -8.22 0.02
CA LEU A 109 0.33 -9.24 -0.75
C LEU A 109 1.29 -10.35 -1.12
N GLU A 110 0.86 -11.60 -0.90
CA GLU A 110 1.58 -12.77 -1.37
C GLU A 110 0.67 -13.59 -2.27
N LYS A 111 1.07 -13.73 -3.52
CA LYS A 111 0.32 -14.50 -4.51
C LYS A 111 0.41 -15.99 -4.17
N ARG A 112 -0.73 -16.67 -4.15
CA ARG A 112 -0.81 -18.11 -3.84
C ARG A 112 -1.11 -18.94 -5.07
N GLY A 113 -1.84 -18.42 -6.01
CA GLY A 113 -2.21 -19.09 -7.24
C GLY A 113 -2.60 -18.07 -8.30
N SER A 114 -3.13 -18.54 -9.43
CA SER A 114 -3.51 -17.63 -10.51
C SER A 114 -4.69 -16.72 -10.15
N ASN A 115 -5.51 -17.11 -9.17
CA ASN A 115 -6.69 -16.35 -8.75
C ASN A 115 -6.79 -16.20 -7.24
N SER A 116 -5.69 -16.39 -6.52
CA SER A 116 -5.73 -16.31 -5.06
C SER A 116 -4.48 -15.63 -4.50
N PHE A 117 -4.67 -14.92 -3.42
CA PHE A 117 -3.58 -14.26 -2.70
C PHE A 117 -3.92 -14.12 -1.23
N VAL A 118 -2.91 -13.86 -0.43
CA VAL A 118 -3.09 -13.57 0.99
C VAL A 118 -2.61 -12.16 1.28
N LEU A 119 -3.26 -11.51 2.22
CA LEU A 119 -2.81 -10.26 2.80
C LEU A 119 -2.10 -10.54 4.11
N LYS A 120 -0.88 -10.04 4.24
CA LYS A 120 -0.05 -10.21 5.42
C LYS A 120 0.20 -8.86 6.07
N LEU A 121 0.49 -8.88 7.36
CA LEU A 121 0.74 -7.68 8.14
C LEU A 121 2.25 -7.40 8.22
N ILE A 122 2.62 -6.14 7.97
CA ILE A 122 3.96 -5.64 8.28
C ILE A 122 3.84 -4.87 9.59
N PRO A 123 4.37 -5.37 10.71
CA PRO A 123 4.07 -4.81 12.04
C PRO A 123 4.89 -3.57 12.39
N CYS A 124 5.13 -2.68 11.44
CA CYS A 124 5.98 -1.50 11.61
C CYS A 124 5.24 -0.21 11.27
N CYS A 125 3.96 -0.11 11.58
CA CYS A 125 3.16 1.07 11.25
C CYS A 125 2.51 1.63 12.51
N ASN A 126 2.62 2.95 12.70
CA ASN A 126 2.02 3.64 13.84
C ASN A 126 0.49 3.63 13.84
N GLY A 127 -0.11 3.36 12.67
CA GLY A 127 -1.56 3.29 12.54
C GLY A 127 -2.18 2.00 13.02
N LEU A 128 -1.35 0.96 13.28
CA LEU A 128 -1.83 -0.32 13.76
C LEU A 128 -2.30 -0.21 15.21
N ASN A 129 -3.44 -0.84 15.50
CA ASN A 129 -4.04 -0.87 16.82
C ASN A 129 -4.38 0.51 17.39
N SER A 130 -4.61 1.50 16.52
CA SER A 130 -5.13 2.80 16.93
C SER A 130 -6.49 2.62 17.59
N PRO A 131 -6.73 3.23 18.78
CA PRO A 131 -8.02 3.10 19.46
C PRO A 131 -9.20 3.61 18.64
N ASP A 132 -8.98 4.63 17.80
CA ASP A 132 -9.97 5.19 16.90
C ASP A 132 -9.92 4.58 15.49
N GLY A 133 -9.11 3.55 15.30
CA GLY A 133 -9.00 2.84 14.02
C GLY A 133 -10.19 1.97 13.73
N GLU A 134 -10.47 1.77 12.46
CA GLU A 134 -11.50 0.85 12.00
C GLU A 134 -11.01 -0.60 12.16
N LEU A 135 -11.91 -1.51 12.52
CA LEU A 135 -11.58 -2.94 12.53
C LEU A 135 -11.32 -3.42 11.11
N VAL A 136 -10.21 -4.13 10.94
CA VAL A 136 -9.82 -4.69 9.65
C VAL A 136 -10.60 -5.98 9.43
N LYS A 137 -11.86 -5.82 9.03
CA LYS A 137 -12.77 -6.92 8.65
C LYS A 137 -13.00 -6.92 7.15
N GLU A 138 -13.91 -7.78 6.70
CA GLU A 138 -14.23 -7.93 5.28
C GLU A 138 -14.59 -6.59 4.63
N LYS A 139 -15.43 -5.81 5.29
CA LYS A 139 -15.84 -4.49 4.80
C LYS A 139 -14.67 -3.53 4.62
N PHE A 140 -13.76 -3.51 5.59
CA PHE A 140 -12.55 -2.69 5.51
C PHE A 140 -11.70 -3.09 4.31
N ILE A 141 -11.46 -4.39 4.15
CA ILE A 141 -10.65 -4.93 3.06
C ILE A 141 -11.27 -4.56 1.71
N ILE A 142 -12.59 -4.77 1.56
CA ILE A 142 -13.29 -4.48 0.31
C ILE A 142 -13.26 -2.98 0.00
N ASN A 143 -13.52 -2.13 0.99
CA ASN A 143 -13.66 -0.69 0.76
C ASN A 143 -12.33 0.05 0.66
N HIS A 144 -11.27 -0.42 1.33
CA HIS A 144 -10.02 0.34 1.45
C HIS A 144 -8.80 -0.35 0.87
N LEU A 145 -8.79 -1.67 0.76
CA LEU A 145 -7.59 -2.41 0.36
C LEU A 145 -7.73 -3.13 -0.98
N PHE A 146 -8.92 -3.54 -1.35
CA PHE A 146 -9.09 -4.47 -2.46
C PHE A 146 -8.59 -3.91 -3.79
N ASP A 147 -8.91 -2.67 -4.11
CA ASP A 147 -8.48 -2.08 -5.39
C ASP A 147 -6.95 -2.05 -5.49
N SER A 148 -6.29 -1.61 -4.42
CA SER A 148 -4.82 -1.58 -4.39
C SER A 148 -4.22 -2.99 -4.41
N ALA A 149 -4.83 -3.91 -3.68
CA ALA A 149 -4.40 -5.31 -3.67
C ALA A 149 -4.52 -5.93 -5.06
N LEU A 150 -5.61 -5.66 -5.75
CA LEU A 150 -5.83 -6.18 -7.10
C LEU A 150 -4.78 -5.63 -8.09
N GLU A 151 -4.47 -4.33 -8.01
CA GLU A 151 -3.40 -3.76 -8.84
C GLU A 151 -2.05 -4.44 -8.59
N VAL A 152 -1.70 -4.67 -7.32
CA VAL A 152 -0.46 -5.37 -6.97
C VAL A 152 -0.49 -6.81 -7.47
N PHE A 153 -1.61 -7.49 -7.30
CA PHE A 153 -1.80 -8.87 -7.74
C PHE A 153 -1.62 -9.00 -9.26
N GLU A 154 -2.26 -8.13 -10.03
CA GLU A 154 -2.17 -8.15 -11.49
C GLU A 154 -0.76 -7.82 -12.00
N ALA A 155 -0.02 -6.98 -11.27
CA ALA A 155 1.35 -6.62 -11.62
C ALA A 155 2.38 -7.69 -11.24
N THR A 156 1.97 -8.70 -10.51
CA THR A 156 2.80 -9.83 -10.10
C THR A 156 2.58 -10.99 -11.05
#